data_2b1917538fb256c68f999f0c1d221f4a
#
_entry.id   2b1917538fb256c68f999f0c1d221f4a
#
_cell.length_a   1.000
_cell.length_b   1.000
_cell.length_c   1.000
_cell.angle_alpha   90.00
_cell.angle_beta   90.00
_cell.angle_gamma   90.00
#
_symmetry.space_group_name_H-M   'P 1'
#
loop_
_entity.id
_entity.type
_entity.pdbx_description
1 polymer ?
#
loop_
_entity_poly.entity_id
_entity_poly.type
_entity_poly.pdbx_seq_one_letter_code
_entity_poly.pdbx_strand_id
1 'polypeptide(L)'
;MEQVEKFLKEADVYYLATMEGDQPRVRPFGTAHIFEGKLYIQTGKVKGVYKQLKENPKAEICACIKDQWLRVSGELIEDDRREARQSMLDDYPSLQSMYSADDGNTAVFYFQNATAVFSSFQAELEVIKF
;
A
#
# COMPACT_ATOMS: atom_id res chain seq x y z
N MET A 1 8.18 -10.61 2.60
CA MET A 1 7.74 -9.20 2.65
C MET A 1 8.67 -8.27 1.86
N GLU A 2 9.98 -8.42 1.99
CA GLU A 2 10.93 -7.61 1.20
C GLU A 2 10.78 -7.82 -0.30
N GLN A 3 10.47 -9.04 -0.72
CA GLN A 3 10.22 -9.36 -2.12
C GLN A 3 8.98 -8.62 -2.65
N VAL A 4 7.97 -8.46 -1.81
CA VAL A 4 6.76 -7.69 -2.14
C VAL A 4 7.09 -6.21 -2.29
N GLU A 5 7.80 -5.63 -1.34
CA GLU A 5 8.23 -4.23 -1.40
C GLU A 5 9.05 -3.97 -2.66
N LYS A 6 10.00 -4.84 -2.95
CA LYS A 6 10.85 -4.71 -4.15
C LYS A 6 10.03 -4.70 -5.43
N PHE A 7 9.08 -5.63 -5.56
CA PHE A 7 8.22 -5.70 -6.74
C PHE A 7 7.39 -4.42 -6.91
N LEU A 8 6.80 -3.93 -5.81
CA LEU A 8 6.00 -2.71 -5.85
C LEU A 8 6.83 -1.49 -6.25
N LYS A 9 8.05 -1.38 -5.74
CA LYS A 9 8.96 -0.29 -6.12
C LYS A 9 9.40 -0.38 -7.57
N GLU A 10 9.68 -1.57 -8.08
CA GLU A 10 10.05 -1.77 -9.48
C GLU A 10 8.88 -1.48 -10.42
N ALA A 11 7.66 -1.83 -10.03
CA ALA A 11 6.46 -1.52 -10.82
C ALA A 11 6.18 -0.02 -10.84
N ASP A 12 6.64 0.73 -9.83
CA ASP A 12 6.46 2.16 -9.64
C ASP A 12 5.01 2.53 -9.33
N VAL A 13 4.07 2.13 -10.16
CA VAL A 13 2.64 2.34 -9.93
C VAL A 13 1.96 0.99 -9.72
N TYR A 14 1.13 0.92 -8.70
CA TYR A 14 0.22 -0.21 -8.48
C TYR A 14 -1.20 0.35 -8.25
N TYR A 15 -2.18 -0.53 -8.26
CA TYR A 15 -3.58 -0.14 -8.11
C TYR A 15 -4.13 -0.71 -6.82
N LEU A 16 -4.76 0.15 -6.03
CA LEU A 16 -5.33 -0.21 -4.73
C LEU A 16 -6.85 -0.23 -4.84
N ALA A 17 -7.44 -1.36 -4.50
CA ALA A 17 -8.89 -1.53 -4.43
C ALA A 17 -9.35 -1.49 -2.97
N THR A 18 -10.39 -0.71 -2.72
CA THR A 18 -11.05 -0.59 -1.42
C THR A 18 -12.56 -0.63 -1.62
N MET A 19 -13.31 -0.59 -0.53
CA MET A 19 -14.76 -0.60 -0.58
C MET A 19 -15.33 0.74 -0.11
N GLU A 20 -16.31 1.24 -0.87
CA GLU A 20 -17.17 2.34 -0.44
C GLU A 20 -18.58 1.76 -0.33
N GLY A 21 -19.00 1.39 0.89
CA GLY A 21 -20.19 0.57 1.04
C GLY A 21 -20.02 -0.77 0.35
N ASP A 22 -20.88 -1.08 -0.61
CA ASP A 22 -20.80 -2.29 -1.43
C ASP A 22 -20.16 -2.04 -2.81
N GLN A 23 -19.66 -0.82 -3.06
CA GLN A 23 -19.04 -0.47 -4.34
C GLN A 23 -17.51 -0.58 -4.23
N PRO A 24 -16.87 -1.46 -5.03
CA PRO A 24 -15.40 -1.46 -5.12
C PRO A 24 -14.91 -0.17 -5.76
N ARG A 25 -13.83 0.38 -5.20
CA ARG A 25 -13.14 1.55 -5.76
C ARG A 25 -11.69 1.19 -6.00
N VAL A 26 -11.13 1.68 -7.10
CA VAL A 26 -9.73 1.42 -7.44
C VAL A 26 -9.06 2.73 -7.88
N ARG A 27 -7.79 2.90 -7.51
CA ARG A 27 -6.99 4.07 -7.90
C ARG A 27 -5.50 3.72 -7.88
N PRO A 28 -4.67 4.50 -8.60
CA PRO A 28 -3.23 4.28 -8.59
C PRO A 28 -2.61 4.74 -7.27
N PHE A 29 -1.58 4.01 -6.84
CA PHE A 29 -0.71 4.32 -5.69
C PHE A 29 0.74 4.11 -6.12
N GLY A 30 1.67 4.71 -5.39
CA GLY A 30 3.09 4.65 -5.76
C GLY A 30 4.05 4.46 -4.60
N THR A 31 3.57 4.18 -3.39
CA THR A 31 4.46 4.04 -2.23
C THR A 31 4.44 2.64 -1.67
N ALA A 32 5.61 2.15 -1.24
CA ALA A 32 5.76 0.90 -0.51
C ALA A 32 7.01 1.01 0.35
N HIS A 33 6.90 0.72 1.64
CA HIS A 33 7.98 0.93 2.59
C HIS A 33 7.86 -0.05 3.74
N ILE A 34 8.96 -0.69 4.10
CA ILE A 34 9.00 -1.57 5.27
C ILE A 34 9.51 -0.77 6.47
N PHE A 35 8.72 -0.79 7.54
CA PHE A 35 9.07 -0.13 8.80
C PHE A 35 8.60 -1.02 9.95
N GLU A 36 9.52 -1.29 10.89
CA GLU A 36 9.25 -2.14 12.05
C GLU A 36 8.58 -3.47 11.69
N GLY A 37 9.08 -4.10 10.62
CA GLY A 37 8.61 -5.42 10.21
C GLY A 37 7.23 -5.44 9.55
N LYS A 38 6.73 -4.31 9.07
CA LYS A 38 5.43 -4.21 8.39
C LYS A 38 5.57 -3.46 7.08
N LEU A 39 4.69 -3.78 6.13
CA LEU A 39 4.66 -3.12 4.82
C LEU A 39 3.66 -1.98 4.84
N TYR A 40 4.14 -0.76 4.60
CA TYR A 40 3.36 0.47 4.66
C TYR A 40 3.10 1.06 3.29
N ILE A 41 1.95 1.70 3.15
CA ILE A 41 1.61 2.58 2.04
C ILE A 41 1.19 3.95 2.60
N GLN A 42 1.22 4.99 1.75
CA GLN A 42 0.96 6.36 2.21
C GLN A 42 -0.17 6.98 1.40
N THR A 43 -1.02 7.74 2.07
CA THR A 43 -2.07 8.55 1.45
C THR A 43 -2.24 9.87 2.19
N GLY A 44 -3.24 10.67 1.79
CA GLY A 44 -3.64 11.88 2.48
C GLY A 44 -5.03 11.73 3.08
N LYS A 45 -5.25 12.28 4.27
CA LYS A 45 -6.52 12.16 4.99
C LYS A 45 -7.69 12.81 4.24
N VAL A 46 -7.40 13.79 3.36
CA VAL A 46 -8.43 14.46 2.56
C VAL A 46 -8.96 13.60 1.42
N LYS A 47 -8.28 12.49 1.09
CA LYS A 47 -8.69 11.63 -0.02
C LYS A 47 -9.76 10.63 0.40
N GLY A 48 -10.65 10.28 -0.56
CA GLY A 48 -11.72 9.32 -0.29
C GLY A 48 -11.23 7.95 0.18
N VAL A 49 -10.06 7.51 -0.29
CA VAL A 49 -9.48 6.23 0.10
C VAL A 49 -9.22 6.16 1.61
N TYR A 50 -8.83 7.27 2.24
CA TYR A 50 -8.62 7.31 3.69
C TYR A 50 -9.90 6.96 4.43
N LYS A 51 -11.01 7.61 4.07
CA LYS A 51 -12.30 7.35 4.69
C LYS A 51 -12.76 5.91 4.45
N GLN A 52 -12.58 5.42 3.23
CA GLN A 52 -12.97 4.05 2.88
C GLN A 52 -12.22 3.03 3.72
N LEU A 53 -10.92 3.19 3.90
CA LEU A 53 -10.11 2.28 4.73
C LEU A 53 -10.46 2.37 6.22
N LYS A 54 -10.82 3.54 6.70
CA LYS A 54 -11.25 3.70 8.10
C LYS A 54 -12.60 3.01 8.35
N GLU A 55 -13.48 2.98 7.38
CA GLU A 55 -14.78 2.30 7.49
C GLU A 55 -14.68 0.80 7.24
N ASN A 56 -13.81 0.39 6.30
CA ASN A 56 -13.58 -1.02 5.97
C ASN A 56 -12.11 -1.21 5.62
N PRO A 57 -11.32 -1.86 6.48
CA PRO A 57 -9.87 -2.01 6.25
C PRO A 57 -9.51 -3.00 5.15
N LYS A 58 -10.46 -3.78 4.66
CA LYS A 58 -10.16 -4.79 3.63
C LYS A 58 -9.77 -4.13 2.32
N ALA A 59 -8.66 -4.58 1.75
CA ALA A 59 -8.10 -3.99 0.56
C ALA A 59 -7.33 -5.02 -0.24
N GLU A 60 -7.14 -4.72 -1.52
CA GLU A 60 -6.28 -5.51 -2.38
C GLU A 60 -5.52 -4.59 -3.31
N ILE A 61 -4.24 -4.90 -3.52
CA ILE A 61 -3.42 -4.20 -4.52
C ILE A 61 -3.04 -5.13 -5.64
N CYS A 62 -2.83 -4.55 -6.83
CA CYS A 62 -2.34 -5.27 -7.99
C CYS A 62 -1.26 -4.45 -8.69
N ALA A 63 -0.12 -5.06 -8.93
CA ALA A 63 1.01 -4.45 -9.64
C ALA A 63 1.47 -5.38 -10.75
N CYS A 64 1.87 -4.80 -11.90
CA CYS A 64 2.31 -5.56 -13.06
C CYS A 64 3.71 -5.14 -13.47
N ILE A 65 4.56 -6.13 -13.77
CA ILE A 65 5.85 -5.92 -14.42
C ILE A 65 5.91 -6.91 -15.57
N LYS A 66 5.81 -6.41 -16.81
CA LYS A 66 5.80 -7.24 -18.04
C LYS A 66 4.66 -8.25 -17.98
N ASP A 67 4.96 -9.56 -18.03
CA ASP A 67 3.97 -10.64 -18.03
C ASP A 67 3.70 -11.21 -16.64
N GLN A 68 4.25 -10.59 -15.60
CA GLN A 68 4.05 -11.00 -14.22
C GLN A 68 3.22 -9.97 -13.47
N TRP A 69 2.45 -10.42 -12.48
CA TRP A 69 1.77 -9.51 -11.59
C TRP A 69 1.76 -10.04 -10.17
N LEU A 70 1.63 -9.08 -9.25
CA LEU A 70 1.54 -9.32 -7.83
C LEU A 70 0.20 -8.82 -7.34
N ARG A 71 -0.52 -9.64 -6.57
CA ARG A 71 -1.69 -9.18 -5.80
C ARG A 71 -1.41 -9.36 -4.33
N VAL A 72 -1.73 -8.34 -3.53
CA VAL A 72 -1.65 -8.42 -2.07
C VAL A 72 -3.01 -8.08 -1.52
N SER A 73 -3.63 -9.02 -0.83
CA SER A 73 -4.92 -8.83 -0.17
C SER A 73 -4.73 -8.89 1.34
N GLY A 74 -5.50 -8.10 2.07
CA GLY A 74 -5.42 -8.07 3.52
C GLY A 74 -6.18 -6.91 4.09
N GLU A 75 -5.78 -6.50 5.28
CA GLU A 75 -6.36 -5.35 5.95
C GLU A 75 -5.32 -4.25 6.05
N LEU A 76 -5.73 -3.01 5.76
CA LEU A 76 -4.87 -1.84 5.88
C LEU A 76 -5.25 -1.08 7.14
N ILE A 77 -4.29 -0.96 8.05
CA ILE A 77 -4.49 -0.37 9.38
C ILE A 77 -3.67 0.91 9.46
N GLU A 78 -4.30 2.01 9.87
CA GLU A 78 -3.58 3.27 10.04
C GLU A 78 -2.62 3.20 11.24
N ASP A 79 -1.39 3.65 11.01
CA ASP A 79 -0.41 3.87 12.07
C ASP A 79 -0.27 5.39 12.25
N ASP A 80 -0.88 5.93 13.31
CA ASP A 80 -0.92 7.37 13.54
C ASP A 80 0.30 7.90 14.29
N ARG A 81 1.40 7.14 14.32
CA ARG A 81 2.64 7.60 14.95
C ARG A 81 3.42 8.48 13.98
N ARG A 82 3.97 9.56 14.50
CA ARG A 82 4.80 10.47 13.71
C ARG A 82 6.01 9.76 13.09
N GLU A 83 6.65 8.86 13.83
CA GLU A 83 7.84 8.14 13.35
C GLU A 83 7.51 7.24 12.16
N ALA A 84 6.32 6.67 12.09
CA ALA A 84 5.90 5.89 10.93
C ALA A 84 5.72 6.78 9.70
N ARG A 85 5.07 7.93 9.87
CA ARG A 85 4.91 8.91 8.78
C ARG A 85 6.26 9.41 8.28
N GLN A 86 7.14 9.78 9.22
CA GLN A 86 8.46 10.31 8.85
C GLN A 86 9.31 9.26 8.15
N SER A 87 9.26 8.01 8.59
CA SER A 87 10.00 6.92 7.96
C SER A 87 9.60 6.74 6.49
N MET A 88 8.31 6.83 6.18
CA MET A 88 7.82 6.77 4.81
C MET A 88 8.37 7.94 3.98
N LEU A 89 8.31 9.15 4.52
CA LEU A 89 8.78 10.34 3.80
C LEU A 89 10.29 10.32 3.59
N ASP A 90 11.05 9.74 4.52
CA ASP A 90 12.49 9.56 4.37
C ASP A 90 12.83 8.63 3.21
N ASP A 91 12.00 7.61 2.98
CA ASP A 91 12.18 6.68 1.86
C ASP A 91 11.72 7.29 0.52
N TYR A 92 10.86 8.30 0.55
CA TYR A 92 10.34 8.99 -0.63
C TYR A 92 10.53 10.51 -0.52
N PRO A 93 11.78 10.99 -0.64
CA PRO A 93 12.05 12.43 -0.46
C PRO A 93 11.24 13.35 -1.35
N SER A 94 10.85 12.88 -2.56
CA SER A 94 10.04 13.68 -3.49
C SER A 94 8.66 14.01 -2.94
N LEU A 95 8.14 13.22 -2.00
CA LEU A 95 6.85 13.51 -1.37
C LEU A 95 6.92 14.70 -0.41
N GLN A 96 8.11 15.07 0.04
CA GLN A 96 8.27 16.14 1.04
C GLN A 96 7.94 17.52 0.48
N SER A 97 7.78 17.65 -0.84
CA SER A 97 7.27 18.88 -1.45
C SER A 97 5.76 19.06 -1.27
N MET A 98 5.03 17.97 -0.96
CA MET A 98 3.57 17.97 -0.84
C MET A 98 3.09 17.53 0.55
N TYR A 99 3.90 16.77 1.27
CA TYR A 99 3.53 16.16 2.55
C TYR A 99 4.63 16.38 3.58
N SER A 100 4.23 16.48 4.86
CA SER A 100 5.14 16.42 5.99
C SER A 100 4.53 15.56 7.08
N ALA A 101 5.37 15.06 8.00
CA ALA A 101 4.91 14.21 9.08
C ALA A 101 3.93 14.92 10.03
N ASP A 102 3.98 16.26 10.04
CA ASP A 102 3.20 17.11 10.95
C ASP A 102 2.15 17.97 10.22
N ASP A 103 1.80 17.62 8.97
CA ASP A 103 0.88 18.44 8.17
C ASP A 103 -0.61 18.18 8.49
N GLY A 104 -0.91 17.20 9.35
CA GLY A 104 -2.28 16.84 9.67
C GLY A 104 -3.01 16.13 8.55
N ASN A 105 -2.35 15.83 7.44
CA ASN A 105 -2.93 15.19 6.27
C ASN A 105 -2.25 13.86 5.92
N THR A 106 -0.93 13.76 6.05
CA THR A 106 -0.18 12.53 5.75
C THR A 106 -0.67 11.38 6.61
N ALA A 107 -1.01 10.26 5.99
CA ALA A 107 -1.42 9.06 6.69
C ALA A 107 -0.69 7.85 6.10
N VAL A 108 -0.21 6.97 6.96
CA VAL A 108 0.40 5.71 6.55
C VAL A 108 -0.41 4.55 7.11
N PHE A 109 -0.56 3.52 6.28
CA PHE A 109 -1.28 2.29 6.63
C PHE A 109 -0.35 1.11 6.43
N TYR A 110 -0.43 0.12 7.31
CA TYR A 110 0.32 -1.13 7.12
C TYR A 110 -0.64 -2.29 6.87
N PHE A 111 -0.15 -3.28 6.11
CA PHE A 111 -0.89 -4.51 5.87
C PHE A 111 -0.85 -5.43 7.08
N GLN A 112 -2.02 -5.98 7.40
CA GLN A 112 -2.23 -6.98 8.44
C GLN A 112 -2.98 -8.15 7.84
N ASN A 113 -2.62 -9.38 8.24
CA ASN A 113 -3.24 -10.60 7.72
C ASN A 113 -3.20 -10.64 6.19
N ALA A 114 -2.04 -10.35 5.62
CA ALA A 114 -1.89 -10.18 4.19
C ALA A 114 -1.46 -11.47 3.50
N THR A 115 -1.95 -11.64 2.27
CA THR A 115 -1.53 -12.70 1.37
C THR A 115 -1.06 -12.06 0.07
N ALA A 116 0.18 -12.30 -0.31
CA ALA A 116 0.75 -11.86 -1.58
C ALA A 116 0.84 -13.05 -2.53
N VAL A 117 0.32 -12.88 -3.75
CA VAL A 117 0.33 -13.91 -4.77
C VAL A 117 1.06 -13.36 -5.99
N PHE A 118 2.18 -13.98 -6.33
CA PHE A 118 2.93 -13.68 -7.56
C PHE A 118 2.43 -14.63 -8.65
N SER A 119 2.12 -14.08 -9.81
CA SER A 119 1.53 -14.82 -10.92
C SER A 119 2.14 -14.40 -12.26
N SER A 120 2.00 -15.25 -13.26
CA SER A 120 2.25 -14.91 -14.65
C SER A 120 1.09 -15.48 -15.49
N PHE A 121 1.08 -15.20 -16.80
CA PHE A 121 0.05 -15.75 -17.67
C PHE A 121 0.09 -17.29 -17.75
N GLN A 122 1.16 -17.91 -17.25
CA GLN A 122 1.34 -19.36 -17.33
C GLN A 122 1.00 -20.07 -16.03
N ALA A 123 1.29 -19.46 -14.85
CA ALA A 123 1.13 -20.13 -13.57
C ALA A 123 1.21 -19.15 -12.41
N GLU A 124 0.69 -19.59 -11.26
CA GLU A 124 0.97 -18.95 -9.99
C GLU A 124 2.39 -19.32 -9.58
N LEU A 125 3.24 -18.32 -9.32
CA LEU A 125 4.67 -18.54 -9.06
C LEU A 125 4.98 -18.70 -7.58
N GLU A 126 4.35 -17.90 -6.70
CA GLU A 126 4.67 -17.90 -5.29
C GLU A 126 3.54 -17.26 -4.47
N VAL A 127 3.35 -17.74 -3.25
CA VAL A 127 2.40 -17.17 -2.28
C VAL A 127 3.15 -16.85 -1.00
N ILE A 128 3.02 -15.62 -0.50
CA ILE A 128 3.63 -15.15 0.74
C ILE A 128 2.53 -14.58 1.64
N LYS A 129 2.51 -15.04 2.90
CA LYS A 129 1.57 -14.52 3.92
C LYS A 129 2.35 -13.76 4.97
N PHE A 130 1.82 -12.62 5.36
CA PHE A 130 2.46 -11.77 6.35
C PHE A 130 1.49 -10.85 7.11
#